data_20b62b590c9406a506b00c17b45304ec
#
_entry.id   20b62b590c9406a506b00c17b45304ec
#
_cell.length_a   1.000
_cell.length_b   1.000
_cell.length_c   1.000
_cell.angle_alpha   90.00
_cell.angle_beta   90.00
_cell.angle_gamma   90.00
#
_symmetry.space_group_name_H-M   'P 1'
#
loop_
_entity.id
_entity.type
_entity.pdbx_description
1 polymer ?
#
loop_
_entity_poly.entity_id
_entity_poly.type
_entity_poly.pdbx_seq_one_letter_code
_entity_poly.pdbx_strand_id
1 'polypeptide(L)'
;GFDYIGNDGQQKSVPRLFNESVFNISVKEFFKIKEKLADYLHGGNEEDIFDYIPPQRTNQIFTPRRVVTMMVDLLEEQAPEIFKNKETTFIDLYAKSGLYLTEIAKRLFVGLKEAIPNEDERIRWILKRQLYGCAPSNIIYNMVKNYVYAGFPEVDDSNLLELDLTEAAKEGQVKQVLAERFGKEMKFDVIIGNPPYQLNVGNTSGNSSKAKAIYHLFVSEAMKLKPYYLCMITPSRWMTRSTEGIPESWIDEILNDNRIKVIHDFPNSNDCFPGVEIKGGVNYFLWEKHYEGKCAYYLHQDANKLVQSNVGYLNSSNSGIVIRDVNSLSIIEKIRKVESDYISKNSFSNLVSPKD
;
A
#
# COMPACT_ATOMS: atom_id res chain seq x y z
N GLY A 1 20.39 -36.77 8.21
CA GLY A 1 19.98 -37.27 9.50
C GLY A 1 20.93 -36.82 10.59
N PHE A 2 20.56 -37.03 11.82
CA PHE A 2 21.41 -36.81 13.01
C PHE A 2 21.26 -37.97 13.96
N ASP A 3 22.33 -38.22 14.71
CA ASP A 3 22.35 -39.26 15.76
C ASP A 3 22.07 -38.62 17.12
N TYR A 4 21.34 -39.31 17.96
CA TYR A 4 21.03 -38.89 19.31
C TYR A 4 21.02 -40.10 20.25
N ILE A 5 21.20 -39.87 21.55
CA ILE A 5 21.08 -40.91 22.57
C ILE A 5 19.64 -40.89 23.07
N GLY A 6 18.93 -42.02 22.90
CA GLY A 6 17.57 -42.18 23.41
C GLY A 6 17.52 -42.26 24.94
N ASN A 7 16.31 -42.16 25.49
CA ASN A 7 16.11 -42.28 26.98
C ASN A 7 16.50 -43.64 27.54
N ASP A 8 16.69 -44.63 26.68
CA ASP A 8 17.18 -45.98 26.96
C ASP A 8 18.71 -46.10 26.91
N GLY A 9 19.44 -44.95 26.71
CA GLY A 9 20.89 -44.91 26.62
C GLY A 9 21.46 -45.44 25.30
N GLN A 10 20.63 -45.82 24.35
CA GLN A 10 21.09 -46.35 23.06
C GLN A 10 21.22 -45.21 22.04
N GLN A 11 22.25 -45.31 21.18
CA GLN A 11 22.41 -44.41 20.04
C GLN A 11 21.34 -44.74 19.00
N LYS A 12 20.55 -43.71 18.65
CA LYS A 12 19.51 -43.78 17.62
C LYS A 12 19.86 -42.78 16.53
N SER A 13 19.53 -43.16 15.29
CA SER A 13 19.72 -42.30 14.13
C SER A 13 18.36 -41.91 13.57
N VAL A 14 18.12 -40.61 13.41
CA VAL A 14 16.96 -40.11 12.69
C VAL A 14 17.35 -40.04 11.21
N PRO A 15 16.62 -40.73 10.32
CA PRO A 15 16.88 -40.64 8.90
C PRO A 15 16.71 -39.22 8.39
N ARG A 16 17.28 -38.91 7.25
CA ARG A 16 17.20 -37.58 6.62
C ARG A 16 15.75 -37.07 6.63
N LEU A 17 15.52 -35.91 7.25
CA LEU A 17 14.20 -35.33 7.43
C LEU A 17 13.63 -34.71 6.16
N PHE A 18 14.40 -34.64 5.09
CA PHE A 18 13.91 -34.17 3.80
C PHE A 18 14.43 -35.06 2.66
N ASN A 19 13.64 -35.17 1.61
CA ASN A 19 14.01 -35.88 0.41
C ASN A 19 14.77 -34.93 -0.52
N GLU A 20 16.08 -35.21 -0.70
CA GLU A 20 16.97 -34.40 -1.52
C GLU A 20 16.50 -34.29 -2.98
N SER A 21 15.94 -35.38 -3.53
CA SER A 21 15.43 -35.38 -4.90
C SER A 21 14.22 -34.46 -5.04
N VAL A 22 13.27 -34.52 -4.08
CA VAL A 22 12.10 -33.62 -4.05
C VAL A 22 12.51 -32.18 -3.85
N PHE A 23 13.47 -31.92 -2.95
CA PHE A 23 14.01 -30.58 -2.73
C PHE A 23 14.64 -30.02 -4.02
N ASN A 24 15.48 -30.80 -4.69
CA ASN A 24 16.15 -30.38 -5.93
C ASN A 24 15.17 -30.16 -7.08
N ILE A 25 14.08 -30.96 -7.17
CA ILE A 25 13.00 -30.74 -8.14
C ILE A 25 12.29 -29.42 -7.83
N SER A 26 11.90 -29.20 -6.58
CA SER A 26 11.24 -27.97 -6.14
C SER A 26 12.08 -26.73 -6.39
N VAL A 27 13.39 -26.82 -6.14
CA VAL A 27 14.33 -25.72 -6.44
C VAL A 27 14.41 -25.45 -7.95
N LYS A 28 14.46 -26.49 -8.78
CA LYS A 28 14.45 -26.34 -10.25
C LYS A 28 13.15 -25.72 -10.75
N GLU A 29 12.01 -26.13 -10.21
CA GLU A 29 10.73 -25.51 -10.54
C GLU A 29 10.66 -24.06 -10.08
N PHE A 30 11.14 -23.77 -8.88
CA PHE A 30 11.24 -22.39 -8.39
C PHE A 30 12.09 -21.51 -9.33
N PHE A 31 13.24 -22.01 -9.80
CA PHE A 31 14.05 -21.24 -10.76
C PHE A 31 13.35 -21.02 -12.10
N LYS A 32 12.60 -22.01 -12.61
CA LYS A 32 11.81 -21.85 -13.83
C LYS A 32 10.71 -20.79 -13.64
N ILE A 33 10.01 -20.83 -12.51
CA ILE A 33 9.00 -19.83 -12.16
C ILE A 33 9.64 -18.46 -11.99
N LYS A 34 10.81 -18.38 -11.34
CA LYS A 34 11.59 -17.14 -11.19
C LYS A 34 11.96 -16.53 -12.55
N GLU A 35 12.50 -17.32 -13.48
CA GLU A 35 12.84 -16.86 -14.84
C GLU A 35 11.59 -16.36 -15.58
N LYS A 36 10.49 -17.10 -15.50
CA LYS A 36 9.21 -16.74 -16.11
C LYS A 36 8.62 -15.45 -15.54
N LEU A 37 8.77 -15.24 -14.20
CA LEU A 37 8.28 -14.05 -13.50
C LEU A 37 9.24 -12.86 -13.62
N ALA A 38 10.52 -13.10 -13.90
CA ALA A 38 11.50 -12.05 -14.15
C ALA A 38 11.18 -11.23 -15.40
N ASP A 39 10.51 -11.85 -16.37
CA ASP A 39 10.03 -11.15 -17.58
C ASP A 39 8.66 -10.51 -17.36
N TYR A 40 8.56 -9.64 -16.37
CA TYR A 40 7.33 -8.92 -16.08
C TYR A 40 6.96 -7.89 -17.17
N LEU A 41 7.90 -7.51 -18.04
CA LEU A 41 7.65 -6.54 -19.11
C LEU A 41 6.93 -7.17 -20.32
N HIS A 42 7.23 -8.42 -20.66
CA HIS A 42 6.71 -9.08 -21.86
C HIS A 42 5.74 -10.23 -21.54
N GLY A 43 5.75 -10.70 -20.30
CA GLY A 43 4.96 -11.83 -19.85
C GLY A 43 3.51 -11.46 -19.54
N GLY A 44 2.55 -12.03 -20.26
CA GLY A 44 1.12 -12.01 -19.91
C GLY A 44 0.77 -12.95 -18.76
N ASN A 45 1.64 -13.09 -17.73
CA ASN A 45 1.39 -13.97 -16.61
C ASN A 45 0.41 -13.35 -15.62
N GLU A 46 -0.76 -13.99 -15.49
CA GLU A 46 -1.76 -13.67 -14.46
C GLU A 46 -1.36 -14.19 -13.07
N GLU A 47 -0.40 -15.14 -13.00
CA GLU A 47 0.07 -15.73 -11.75
C GLU A 47 0.97 -14.76 -10.98
N ASP A 48 0.67 -14.59 -9.70
CA ASP A 48 1.48 -13.82 -8.76
C ASP A 48 2.27 -14.76 -7.86
N ILE A 49 3.61 -14.62 -7.81
CA ILE A 49 4.44 -15.42 -6.91
C ILE A 49 4.03 -15.25 -5.44
N PHE A 50 3.44 -14.10 -5.11
CA PHE A 50 3.01 -13.79 -3.75
C PHE A 50 1.72 -14.52 -3.35
N ASP A 51 0.96 -15.07 -4.30
CA ASP A 51 -0.18 -15.94 -4.02
C ASP A 51 0.26 -17.27 -3.41
N TYR A 52 1.52 -17.66 -3.62
CA TYR A 52 2.13 -18.87 -3.07
C TYR A 52 2.85 -18.65 -1.73
N ILE A 53 2.96 -17.41 -1.27
CA ILE A 53 3.57 -17.09 0.03
C ILE A 53 2.47 -17.08 1.09
N PRO A 54 2.46 -18.03 2.05
CA PRO A 54 1.45 -18.05 3.08
C PRO A 54 1.48 -16.74 3.87
N PRO A 55 0.29 -16.21 4.29
CA PRO A 55 0.20 -14.99 5.06
C PRO A 55 1.12 -15.10 6.27
N GLN A 56 2.11 -14.22 6.34
CA GLN A 56 3.06 -14.21 7.45
C GLN A 56 2.34 -13.74 8.71
N ARG A 57 2.64 -14.36 9.86
CA ARG A 57 2.06 -14.02 11.17
C ARG A 57 2.35 -12.57 11.64
N THR A 58 3.20 -11.85 10.95
CA THR A 58 3.51 -10.44 11.17
C THR A 58 2.70 -9.61 10.19
N ASN A 59 2.15 -8.49 10.62
CA ASN A 59 1.29 -7.51 9.93
C ASN A 59 1.72 -7.06 8.50
N GLN A 60 2.46 -7.88 7.77
CA GLN A 60 2.91 -7.63 6.41
C GLN A 60 1.87 -8.20 5.43
N ILE A 61 0.83 -7.44 5.20
CA ILE A 61 -0.15 -7.76 4.16
C ILE A 61 0.47 -7.40 2.81
N PHE A 62 0.71 -8.41 1.97
CA PHE A 62 1.09 -8.19 0.58
C PHE A 62 -0.14 -7.70 -0.20
N THR A 63 0.05 -6.69 -1.03
CA THR A 63 -1.03 -6.20 -1.88
C THR A 63 -1.13 -7.08 -3.12
N PRO A 64 -2.26 -7.75 -3.37
CA PRO A 64 -2.43 -8.58 -4.56
C PRO A 64 -2.24 -7.75 -5.84
N ARG A 65 -1.69 -8.37 -6.88
CA ARG A 65 -1.43 -7.73 -8.18
C ARG A 65 -2.65 -6.97 -8.71
N ARG A 66 -3.83 -7.57 -8.63
CA ARG A 66 -5.08 -6.95 -9.07
C ARG A 66 -5.30 -5.57 -8.41
N VAL A 67 -5.08 -5.45 -7.11
CA VAL A 67 -5.26 -4.19 -6.38
C VAL A 67 -4.17 -3.19 -6.77
N VAL A 68 -2.92 -3.65 -6.91
CA VAL A 68 -1.83 -2.81 -7.42
C VAL A 68 -2.15 -2.25 -8.81
N THR A 69 -2.62 -3.11 -9.72
CA THR A 69 -3.02 -2.71 -11.08
C THR A 69 -4.12 -1.65 -11.03
N MET A 70 -5.18 -1.84 -10.21
CA MET A 70 -6.25 -0.84 -10.05
C MET A 70 -5.72 0.51 -9.57
N MET A 71 -4.76 0.53 -8.66
CA MET A 71 -4.16 1.78 -8.15
C MET A 71 -3.26 2.45 -9.18
N VAL A 72 -2.53 1.68 -9.99
CA VAL A 72 -1.70 2.23 -11.07
C VAL A 72 -2.56 2.67 -12.25
N ASP A 73 -3.63 1.95 -12.58
CA ASP A 73 -4.62 2.36 -13.59
C ASP A 73 -5.28 3.69 -13.22
N LEU A 74 -5.62 3.89 -11.93
CA LEU A 74 -6.13 5.17 -11.44
C LEU A 74 -5.11 6.31 -11.67
N LEU A 75 -3.82 6.08 -11.42
CA LEU A 75 -2.79 7.07 -11.71
C LEU A 75 -2.67 7.35 -13.21
N GLU A 76 -2.70 6.32 -14.05
CA GLU A 76 -2.62 6.47 -15.51
C GLU A 76 -3.84 7.19 -16.08
N GLU A 77 -5.04 6.90 -15.56
CA GLU A 77 -6.28 7.59 -15.94
C GLU A 77 -6.26 9.08 -15.58
N GLN A 78 -5.80 9.40 -14.36
CA GLN A 78 -5.86 10.76 -13.83
C GLN A 78 -4.66 11.64 -14.22
N ALA A 79 -3.52 11.02 -14.58
CA ALA A 79 -2.26 11.70 -14.87
C ALA A 79 -1.41 10.92 -15.90
N PRO A 80 -1.90 10.66 -17.13
CA PRO A 80 -1.21 9.82 -18.11
C PRO A 80 0.18 10.36 -18.53
N GLU A 81 0.41 11.65 -18.37
CA GLU A 81 1.69 12.32 -18.69
C GLU A 81 2.85 11.86 -17.82
N ILE A 82 2.59 11.42 -16.57
CA ILE A 82 3.66 10.98 -15.66
C ILE A 82 4.38 9.73 -16.18
N PHE A 83 3.68 8.90 -16.96
CA PHE A 83 4.25 7.69 -17.57
C PHE A 83 4.97 7.94 -18.90
N LYS A 84 4.85 9.15 -19.47
CA LYS A 84 5.50 9.57 -20.72
C LYS A 84 6.71 10.47 -20.47
N ASN A 85 6.89 10.95 -19.26
CA ASN A 85 7.98 11.83 -18.89
C ASN A 85 9.13 11.03 -18.24
N LYS A 86 10.30 11.04 -18.90
CA LYS A 86 11.50 10.33 -18.41
C LYS A 86 12.10 10.88 -17.12
N GLU A 87 11.68 12.06 -16.68
CA GLU A 87 12.17 12.69 -15.44
C GLU A 87 11.25 12.42 -14.24
N THR A 88 10.04 11.87 -14.44
CA THR A 88 9.12 11.56 -13.35
C THR A 88 9.68 10.46 -12.46
N THR A 89 9.67 10.69 -11.16
CA THR A 89 10.17 9.77 -10.15
C THR A 89 9.05 9.20 -9.28
N PHE A 90 9.14 7.90 -9.00
CA PHE A 90 8.15 7.13 -8.24
C PHE A 90 8.82 6.49 -7.04
N ILE A 91 8.16 6.51 -5.88
CA ILE A 91 8.65 5.81 -4.69
C ILE A 91 7.56 5.02 -3.99
N ASP A 92 7.91 3.79 -3.57
CA ASP A 92 7.17 3.02 -2.57
C ASP A 92 7.92 3.15 -1.22
N LEU A 93 7.31 3.86 -0.26
CA LEU A 93 7.90 4.11 1.06
C LEU A 93 7.95 2.88 1.96
N TYR A 94 7.24 1.81 1.61
CA TYR A 94 7.21 0.57 2.38
C TYR A 94 7.03 -0.63 1.46
N ALA A 95 7.99 -0.79 0.54
CA ALA A 95 7.98 -1.86 -0.47
C ALA A 95 8.02 -3.23 0.20
N LYS A 96 7.06 -4.08 -0.14
CA LYS A 96 6.93 -5.45 0.38
C LYS A 96 7.23 -6.50 -0.68
N SER A 97 6.56 -6.40 -1.82
CA SER A 97 6.69 -7.35 -2.92
C SER A 97 7.43 -6.79 -4.14
N GLY A 98 7.48 -5.47 -4.28
CA GLY A 98 7.94 -4.81 -5.50
C GLY A 98 6.89 -4.71 -6.61
N LEU A 99 5.66 -5.21 -6.38
CA LEU A 99 4.59 -5.18 -7.38
C LEU A 99 4.22 -3.77 -7.85
N TYR A 100 4.21 -2.78 -6.96
CA TYR A 100 3.99 -1.38 -7.35
C TYR A 100 5.07 -0.92 -8.32
N LEU A 101 6.34 -1.20 -8.02
CA LEU A 101 7.47 -0.78 -8.85
C LEU A 101 7.45 -1.46 -10.22
N THR A 102 7.16 -2.76 -10.28
CA THR A 102 7.08 -3.49 -11.56
C THR A 102 5.87 -3.08 -12.39
N GLU A 103 4.73 -2.80 -11.78
CA GLU A 103 3.56 -2.34 -12.51
C GLU A 103 3.75 -0.93 -13.08
N ILE A 104 4.40 -0.04 -12.34
CA ILE A 104 4.83 1.28 -12.83
C ILE A 104 5.86 1.12 -13.96
N ALA A 105 6.85 0.21 -13.80
CA ALA A 105 7.85 -0.06 -14.85
C ALA A 105 7.19 -0.42 -16.19
N LYS A 106 6.15 -1.25 -16.17
CA LYS A 106 5.39 -1.62 -17.38
C LYS A 106 4.78 -0.41 -18.07
N ARG A 107 4.12 0.48 -17.30
CA ARG A 107 3.51 1.70 -17.85
C ARG A 107 4.56 2.64 -18.42
N LEU A 108 5.66 2.86 -17.69
CA LEU A 108 6.80 3.65 -18.16
C LEU A 108 7.46 3.05 -19.40
N PHE A 109 7.62 1.73 -19.45
CA PHE A 109 8.22 1.05 -20.59
C PHE A 109 7.44 1.28 -21.88
N VAL A 110 6.12 1.28 -21.79
CA VAL A 110 5.23 1.63 -22.93
C VAL A 110 5.25 3.14 -23.18
N GLY A 111 5.09 3.95 -22.15
CA GLY A 111 4.93 5.39 -22.27
C GLY A 111 6.17 6.13 -22.76
N LEU A 112 7.37 5.60 -22.49
CA LEU A 112 8.65 6.20 -22.87
C LEU A 112 9.17 5.71 -24.24
N LYS A 113 8.41 4.93 -25.00
CA LYS A 113 8.85 4.35 -26.28
C LYS A 113 9.33 5.41 -27.28
N GLU A 114 8.69 6.57 -27.32
CA GLU A 114 9.09 7.66 -28.22
C GLU A 114 10.33 8.40 -27.69
N ALA A 115 10.41 8.63 -26.35
CA ALA A 115 11.51 9.35 -25.73
C ALA A 115 12.80 8.53 -25.67
N ILE A 116 12.70 7.21 -25.49
CA ILE A 116 13.81 6.26 -25.43
C ILE A 116 13.43 5.03 -26.28
N PRO A 117 13.69 5.05 -27.61
CA PRO A 117 13.25 3.99 -28.52
C PRO A 117 13.89 2.62 -28.26
N ASN A 118 15.16 2.60 -27.83
CA ASN A 118 15.86 1.37 -27.53
C ASN A 118 15.31 0.75 -26.23
N GLU A 119 14.88 -0.51 -26.27
CA GLU A 119 14.20 -1.18 -25.16
C GLU A 119 15.15 -1.44 -23.97
N ASP A 120 16.38 -1.88 -24.23
CA ASP A 120 17.37 -2.12 -23.18
C ASP A 120 17.79 -0.82 -22.49
N GLU A 121 17.98 0.25 -23.24
CA GLU A 121 18.28 1.56 -22.69
C GLU A 121 17.08 2.09 -21.88
N ARG A 122 15.87 1.93 -22.39
CA ARG A 122 14.63 2.39 -21.75
C ARG A 122 14.40 1.74 -20.41
N ILE A 123 14.53 0.40 -20.33
CA ILE A 123 14.32 -0.30 -19.03
C ILE A 123 15.43 0.05 -18.02
N ARG A 124 16.67 0.16 -18.46
CA ARG A 124 17.78 0.59 -17.59
C ARG A 124 17.59 2.00 -17.07
N TRP A 125 17.08 2.90 -17.92
CA TRP A 125 16.72 4.26 -17.52
C TRP A 125 15.64 4.24 -16.44
N ILE A 126 14.56 3.51 -16.65
CA ILE A 126 13.44 3.37 -15.71
C ILE A 126 13.93 2.87 -14.35
N LEU A 127 14.63 1.74 -14.33
CA LEU A 127 15.10 1.13 -13.09
C LEU A 127 16.12 2.00 -12.33
N LYS A 128 17.00 2.71 -13.06
CA LYS A 128 18.07 3.49 -12.47
C LYS A 128 17.67 4.92 -12.10
N ARG A 129 16.64 5.49 -12.72
CA ARG A 129 16.34 6.92 -12.62
C ARG A 129 14.96 7.24 -12.09
N GLN A 130 13.99 6.34 -12.25
CA GLN A 130 12.60 6.67 -12.01
C GLN A 130 11.98 5.89 -10.84
N LEU A 131 12.44 4.67 -10.56
CA LEU A 131 11.86 3.81 -9.55
C LEU A 131 12.70 3.80 -8.27
N TYR A 132 12.05 4.06 -7.15
CA TYR A 132 12.67 4.09 -5.83
C TYR A 132 11.83 3.26 -4.84
N GLY A 133 12.48 2.67 -3.83
CA GLY A 133 11.76 1.90 -2.82
C GLY A 133 12.51 1.77 -1.50
N CYS A 134 11.76 1.69 -0.40
CA CYS A 134 12.29 1.38 0.91
C CYS A 134 11.71 0.05 1.39
N ALA A 135 12.55 -0.95 1.60
CA ALA A 135 12.17 -2.27 2.06
C ALA A 135 12.50 -2.42 3.56
N PRO A 136 11.54 -2.82 4.42
CA PRO A 136 11.69 -2.70 5.87
C PRO A 136 12.60 -3.75 6.51
N SER A 137 13.12 -4.70 5.75
CA SER A 137 14.04 -5.72 6.26
C SER A 137 14.87 -6.32 5.13
N ASN A 138 15.99 -6.96 5.48
CA ASN A 138 16.88 -7.62 4.54
C ASN A 138 16.16 -8.68 3.68
N ILE A 139 15.28 -9.48 4.28
CA ILE A 139 14.49 -10.49 3.55
C ILE A 139 13.61 -9.81 2.49
N ILE A 140 12.87 -8.78 2.88
CA ILE A 140 12.01 -8.02 1.99
C ILE A 140 12.82 -7.29 0.92
N TYR A 141 13.93 -6.66 1.29
CA TYR A 141 14.85 -6.03 0.34
C TYR A 141 15.29 -7.01 -0.76
N ASN A 142 15.74 -8.20 -0.35
CA ASN A 142 16.16 -9.23 -1.31
C ASN A 142 15.01 -9.76 -2.17
N MET A 143 13.79 -9.85 -1.62
CA MET A 143 12.60 -10.21 -2.40
C MET A 143 12.31 -9.16 -3.46
N VAL A 144 12.21 -7.88 -3.08
CA VAL A 144 11.95 -6.77 -4.00
C VAL A 144 13.05 -6.67 -5.05
N LYS A 145 14.32 -6.70 -4.63
CA LYS A 145 15.47 -6.67 -5.53
C LYS A 145 15.41 -7.79 -6.57
N ASN A 146 15.23 -9.03 -6.11
CA ASN A 146 15.18 -10.18 -7.01
C ASN A 146 13.93 -10.18 -7.90
N TYR A 147 12.87 -9.48 -7.54
CA TYR A 147 11.68 -9.36 -8.37
C TYR A 147 11.78 -8.22 -9.38
N VAL A 148 12.22 -7.04 -8.95
CA VAL A 148 12.30 -5.84 -9.80
C VAL A 148 13.50 -5.89 -10.75
N TYR A 149 14.67 -6.37 -10.29
CA TYR A 149 15.92 -6.35 -11.04
C TYR A 149 16.37 -7.71 -11.58
N ALA A 150 15.60 -8.79 -11.38
CA ALA A 150 16.03 -10.16 -11.74
C ALA A 150 16.41 -10.33 -13.23
N GLY A 151 15.68 -9.65 -14.12
CA GLY A 151 15.98 -9.65 -15.55
C GLY A 151 17.13 -8.74 -15.97
N PHE A 152 17.65 -7.91 -15.05
CA PHE A 152 18.61 -6.83 -15.34
C PHE A 152 19.70 -6.78 -14.23
N PRO A 153 20.45 -7.85 -14.03
CA PRO A 153 21.40 -7.96 -12.92
C PRO A 153 22.56 -6.95 -12.99
N GLU A 154 22.81 -6.37 -14.16
CA GLU A 154 23.81 -5.33 -14.39
C GLU A 154 23.35 -3.92 -14.00
N VAL A 155 22.05 -3.75 -13.71
CA VAL A 155 21.53 -2.45 -13.27
C VAL A 155 21.79 -2.29 -11.78
N ASP A 156 22.40 -1.17 -11.42
CA ASP A 156 22.61 -0.76 -10.03
C ASP A 156 21.26 -0.56 -9.33
N ASP A 157 21.07 -1.23 -8.19
CA ASP A 157 19.87 -1.19 -7.35
C ASP A 157 19.95 -0.14 -6.23
N SER A 158 20.81 0.86 -6.34
CA SER A 158 20.98 1.94 -5.34
C SER A 158 19.72 2.72 -5.04
N ASN A 159 18.71 2.66 -5.92
CA ASN A 159 17.38 3.24 -5.72
C ASN A 159 16.46 2.40 -4.81
N LEU A 160 16.86 1.18 -4.48
CA LEU A 160 16.16 0.33 -3.52
C LEU A 160 16.96 0.28 -2.23
N LEU A 161 16.37 0.70 -1.13
CA LEU A 161 17.03 0.71 0.18
C LEU A 161 16.47 -0.38 1.09
N GLU A 162 17.37 -1.06 1.82
CA GLU A 162 16.99 -1.76 3.04
C GLU A 162 16.80 -0.73 4.14
N LEU A 163 15.55 -0.31 4.34
CA LEU A 163 15.22 0.80 5.24
C LEU A 163 13.77 0.67 5.75
N ASP A 164 13.62 0.48 7.07
CA ASP A 164 12.33 0.58 7.74
C ASP A 164 12.09 2.04 8.16
N LEU A 165 11.11 2.68 7.55
CA LEU A 165 10.74 4.06 7.84
C LEU A 165 9.78 4.21 9.02
N THR A 166 9.45 3.13 9.75
CA THR A 166 8.44 3.15 10.82
C THR A 166 8.81 4.13 11.94
N GLU A 167 10.04 4.09 12.44
CA GLU A 167 10.47 5.02 13.50
C GLU A 167 10.57 6.46 12.96
N ALA A 168 11.15 6.65 11.78
CA ALA A 168 11.20 7.96 11.15
C ALA A 168 9.80 8.57 10.92
N ALA A 169 8.80 7.74 10.59
CA ALA A 169 7.42 8.22 10.45
C ALA A 169 6.80 8.64 11.79
N LYS A 170 7.10 7.95 12.90
CA LYS A 170 6.66 8.34 14.24
C LYS A 170 7.27 9.68 14.69
N GLU A 171 8.51 9.89 14.34
CA GLU A 171 9.27 11.10 14.70
C GLU A 171 9.07 12.26 13.71
N GLY A 172 8.36 12.05 12.60
CA GLY A 172 8.15 13.06 11.57
C GLY A 172 9.40 13.38 10.75
N GLN A 173 10.33 12.43 10.63
CA GLN A 173 11.68 12.60 10.06
C GLN A 173 11.90 11.88 8.72
N VAL A 174 10.85 11.33 8.10
CA VAL A 174 10.98 10.57 6.83
C VAL A 174 11.70 11.39 5.77
N LYS A 175 11.36 12.66 5.61
CA LYS A 175 12.01 13.55 4.64
C LYS A 175 13.52 13.66 4.88
N GLN A 176 13.95 13.80 6.15
CA GLN A 176 15.36 13.90 6.50
C GLN A 176 16.09 12.59 6.19
N VAL A 177 15.54 11.47 6.61
CA VAL A 177 16.12 10.14 6.39
C VAL A 177 16.27 9.83 4.89
N LEU A 178 15.24 10.13 4.09
CA LEU A 178 15.33 9.95 2.63
C LEU A 178 16.36 10.88 1.99
N ALA A 179 16.47 12.13 2.45
CA ALA A 179 17.47 13.07 1.96
C ALA A 179 18.92 12.65 2.29
N GLU A 180 19.14 12.02 3.43
CA GLU A 180 20.44 11.46 3.82
C GLU A 180 20.82 10.24 2.96
N ARG A 181 19.84 9.45 2.54
CA ARG A 181 20.05 8.19 1.81
C ARG A 181 20.08 8.38 0.28
N PHE A 182 19.18 9.18 -0.27
CA PHE A 182 19.07 9.42 -1.72
C PHE A 182 19.71 10.76 -2.18
N GLY A 183 20.10 11.62 -1.23
CA GLY A 183 20.63 12.96 -1.50
C GLY A 183 19.61 14.06 -1.25
N LYS A 184 20.12 15.23 -0.80
CA LYS A 184 19.27 16.37 -0.34
C LYS A 184 18.37 16.97 -1.41
N GLU A 185 18.78 16.87 -2.68
CA GLU A 185 18.01 17.44 -3.81
C GLU A 185 16.95 16.46 -4.36
N MET A 186 16.90 15.22 -3.82
CA MET A 186 15.97 14.22 -4.32
C MET A 186 14.52 14.61 -4.01
N LYS A 187 13.70 14.58 -5.04
CA LYS A 187 12.24 14.77 -4.98
C LYS A 187 11.57 13.57 -5.60
N PHE A 188 10.42 13.24 -5.06
CA PHE A 188 9.58 12.17 -5.60
C PHE A 188 8.28 12.79 -6.12
N ASP A 189 8.02 12.61 -7.41
CA ASP A 189 6.83 13.16 -8.04
C ASP A 189 5.58 12.37 -7.70
N VAL A 190 5.74 11.05 -7.57
CA VAL A 190 4.65 10.12 -7.26
C VAL A 190 5.05 9.23 -6.08
N ILE A 191 4.21 9.19 -5.07
CA ILE A 191 4.32 8.25 -3.95
C ILE A 191 3.14 7.29 -4.05
N ILE A 192 3.43 5.99 -4.10
CA ILE A 192 2.42 4.93 -4.17
C ILE A 192 2.81 3.78 -3.25
N GLY A 193 1.83 3.13 -2.63
CA GLY A 193 2.13 1.96 -1.82
C GLY A 193 1.05 1.57 -0.82
N ASN A 194 1.40 0.55 -0.06
CA ASN A 194 0.61 0.03 1.06
C ASN A 194 1.43 0.17 2.36
N PRO A 195 1.25 1.26 3.13
CA PRO A 195 1.99 1.47 4.38
C PRO A 195 1.66 0.40 5.43
N PRO A 196 2.49 0.24 6.47
CA PRO A 196 2.16 -0.64 7.59
C PRO A 196 0.94 -0.11 8.34
N TYR A 197 -0.03 -0.98 8.66
CA TYR A 197 -1.28 -0.55 9.28
C TYR A 197 -1.17 -0.36 10.78
N GLN A 198 -0.36 -1.20 11.44
CA GLN A 198 -0.22 -1.25 12.90
C GLN A 198 1.24 -1.48 13.28
N LEU A 199 1.60 -1.09 14.49
CA LEU A 199 2.88 -1.47 15.10
C LEU A 199 2.92 -2.98 15.32
N ASN A 200 4.07 -3.59 15.02
CA ASN A 200 4.38 -4.94 15.47
C ASN A 200 4.54 -4.91 17.00
N VAL A 201 3.53 -5.38 17.72
CA VAL A 201 3.67 -5.63 19.16
C VAL A 201 4.45 -6.93 19.28
N GLY A 202 5.74 -6.83 19.61
CA GLY A 202 6.56 -8.00 19.94
C GLY A 202 5.86 -8.84 21.01
N ASN A 203 6.03 -10.17 20.92
CA ASN A 203 5.52 -11.16 21.88
C ASN A 203 6.05 -10.88 23.30
N THR A 204 5.48 -9.92 24.02
CA THR A 204 5.61 -9.82 25.46
C THR A 204 4.36 -10.44 26.07
N SER A 205 4.55 -11.62 26.62
CA SER A 205 3.56 -12.39 27.37
C SER A 205 2.80 -11.51 28.35
N GLY A 206 1.48 -11.42 28.21
CA GLY A 206 0.62 -11.17 29.34
C GLY A 206 -0.29 -9.95 29.37
N ASN A 207 -0.25 -9.02 28.39
CA ASN A 207 -1.33 -8.06 28.19
C ASN A 207 -1.42 -7.77 26.68
N SER A 208 -2.59 -7.98 26.10
CA SER A 208 -2.88 -7.54 24.74
C SER A 208 -2.90 -6.01 24.73
N SER A 209 -1.73 -5.38 24.66
CA SER A 209 -1.65 -3.97 24.31
C SER A 209 -2.25 -3.84 22.91
N LYS A 210 -3.41 -3.17 22.81
CA LYS A 210 -4.13 -2.97 21.57
C LYS A 210 -3.17 -2.36 20.54
N ALA A 211 -2.98 -3.06 19.42
CA ALA A 211 -2.08 -2.61 18.37
C ALA A 211 -2.55 -1.24 17.84
N LYS A 212 -1.70 -0.21 18.00
CA LYS A 212 -2.01 1.16 17.56
C LYS A 212 -1.83 1.30 16.06
N ALA A 213 -2.76 1.99 15.41
CA ALA A 213 -2.64 2.33 14.00
C ALA A 213 -1.46 3.28 13.75
N ILE A 214 -0.71 3.06 12.66
CA ILE A 214 0.42 3.90 12.25
C ILE A 214 0.36 4.37 10.79
N TYR A 215 -0.55 3.84 9.98
CA TYR A 215 -0.64 4.21 8.56
C TYR A 215 -0.86 5.70 8.32
N HIS A 216 -1.56 6.38 9.22
CA HIS A 216 -1.79 7.83 9.16
C HIS A 216 -0.48 8.62 9.24
N LEU A 217 0.52 8.12 9.95
CA LEU A 217 1.86 8.74 10.01
C LEU A 217 2.54 8.68 8.64
N PHE A 218 2.46 7.53 7.96
CA PHE A 218 3.01 7.39 6.60
C PHE A 218 2.30 8.29 5.60
N VAL A 219 0.97 8.43 5.68
CA VAL A 219 0.21 9.37 4.84
C VAL A 219 0.67 10.80 5.09
N SER A 220 0.79 11.23 6.35
CA SER A 220 1.26 12.57 6.71
C SER A 220 2.68 12.84 6.22
N GLU A 221 3.60 11.90 6.42
CA GLU A 221 4.99 12.05 5.98
C GLU A 221 5.10 12.07 4.45
N ALA A 222 4.31 11.25 3.75
CA ALA A 222 4.24 11.29 2.29
C ALA A 222 3.75 12.66 1.78
N MET A 223 2.73 13.25 2.41
CA MET A 223 2.26 14.60 2.06
C MET A 223 3.33 15.67 2.33
N LYS A 224 4.15 15.53 3.40
CA LYS A 224 5.26 16.45 3.71
C LYS A 224 6.40 16.39 2.69
N LEU A 225 6.56 15.28 1.97
CA LEU A 225 7.48 15.17 0.82
C LEU A 225 7.03 16.00 -0.37
N LYS A 226 5.77 16.47 -0.39
CA LYS A 226 5.16 17.31 -1.42
C LYS A 226 5.20 16.70 -2.83
N PRO A 227 4.84 15.41 -3.00
CA PRO A 227 4.74 14.81 -4.32
C PRO A 227 3.67 15.53 -5.16
N TYR A 228 3.67 15.33 -6.47
CA TYR A 228 2.54 15.75 -7.30
C TYR A 228 1.34 14.85 -7.07
N TYR A 229 1.58 13.54 -6.92
CA TYR A 229 0.54 12.54 -6.72
C TYR A 229 0.90 11.60 -5.55
N LEU A 230 -0.09 11.34 -4.70
CA LEU A 230 0.00 10.35 -3.62
C LEU A 230 -1.16 9.36 -3.78
N CYS A 231 -0.83 8.08 -3.96
CA CYS A 231 -1.81 6.99 -4.06
C CYS A 231 -1.48 5.91 -3.02
N MET A 232 -2.28 5.80 -1.99
CA MET A 232 -2.07 4.82 -0.91
C MET A 232 -3.33 4.03 -0.60
N ILE A 233 -3.14 2.75 -0.23
CA ILE A 233 -4.21 1.91 0.30
C ILE A 233 -4.10 1.82 1.82
N THR A 234 -5.19 2.12 2.52
CA THR A 234 -5.26 2.21 3.99
C THR A 234 -6.53 1.58 4.53
N PRO A 235 -6.58 1.17 5.82
CA PRO A 235 -7.84 0.81 6.46
C PRO A 235 -8.85 1.97 6.45
N SER A 236 -10.15 1.68 6.24
CA SER A 236 -11.20 2.71 6.11
C SER A 236 -11.78 3.20 7.44
N ARG A 237 -11.41 2.64 8.58
CA ARG A 237 -11.98 2.99 9.89
C ARG A 237 -11.76 4.45 10.32
N TRP A 238 -10.76 5.13 9.77
CA TRP A 238 -10.56 6.56 10.02
C TRP A 238 -11.78 7.39 9.56
N MET A 239 -12.46 6.94 8.51
CA MET A 239 -13.64 7.62 7.95
C MET A 239 -14.79 7.75 8.97
N THR A 240 -14.86 6.85 9.95
CA THR A 240 -15.90 6.80 10.99
C THR A 240 -15.36 7.12 12.39
N ARG A 241 -14.13 7.60 12.51
CA ARG A 241 -13.42 7.89 13.78
C ARG A 241 -13.37 6.71 14.74
N SER A 242 -13.42 5.48 14.21
CA SER A 242 -13.47 4.26 15.01
C SER A 242 -12.12 3.55 15.15
N THR A 243 -11.00 4.20 14.77
CA THR A 243 -9.65 3.65 14.85
C THR A 243 -8.91 4.17 16.07
N GLU A 244 -8.54 3.26 16.95
CA GLU A 244 -7.69 3.59 18.08
C GLU A 244 -6.26 3.96 17.63
N GLY A 245 -5.72 5.04 18.16
CA GLY A 245 -4.37 5.52 17.88
C GLY A 245 -4.24 6.53 16.74
N ILE A 246 -5.34 6.92 16.09
CA ILE A 246 -5.35 8.03 15.14
C ILE A 246 -5.85 9.28 15.86
N PRO A 247 -5.08 10.40 15.84
CA PRO A 247 -5.52 11.67 16.41
C PRO A 247 -6.75 12.22 15.69
N GLU A 248 -7.69 12.77 16.44
CA GLU A 248 -8.88 13.44 15.89
C GLU A 248 -8.48 14.58 14.94
N SER A 249 -7.45 15.36 15.30
CA SER A 249 -6.92 16.44 14.46
C SER A 249 -6.47 15.95 13.08
N TRP A 250 -5.88 14.76 13.00
CA TRP A 250 -5.48 14.18 11.72
C TRP A 250 -6.70 13.83 10.86
N ILE A 251 -7.75 13.30 11.48
CA ILE A 251 -9.00 12.99 10.77
C ILE A 251 -9.64 14.28 10.25
N ASP A 252 -9.65 15.35 11.06
CA ASP A 252 -10.16 16.65 10.64
C ASP A 252 -9.36 17.24 9.48
N GLU A 253 -8.03 17.13 9.50
CA GLU A 253 -7.17 17.56 8.39
C GLU A 253 -7.50 16.80 7.09
N ILE A 254 -7.61 15.47 7.14
CA ILE A 254 -7.89 14.65 5.96
C ILE A 254 -9.31 14.88 5.43
N LEU A 255 -10.30 15.01 6.30
CA LEU A 255 -11.68 15.27 5.89
C LEU A 255 -11.88 16.64 5.20
N ASN A 256 -11.03 17.60 5.51
CA ASN A 256 -11.05 18.94 4.94
C ASN A 256 -9.97 19.18 3.86
N ASP A 257 -9.20 18.15 3.52
CA ASP A 257 -8.20 18.24 2.46
C ASP A 257 -8.84 18.03 1.07
N ASN A 258 -9.15 19.14 0.42
CA ASN A 258 -9.78 19.15 -0.92
C ASN A 258 -8.85 18.68 -2.05
N ARG A 259 -7.61 18.27 -1.73
CA ARG A 259 -6.66 17.67 -2.67
C ARG A 259 -6.87 16.15 -2.85
N ILE A 260 -7.71 15.53 -2.02
CA ILE A 260 -8.12 14.13 -2.23
C ILE A 260 -9.14 14.13 -3.38
N LYS A 261 -8.66 13.71 -4.54
CA LYS A 261 -9.40 13.75 -5.81
C LYS A 261 -10.31 12.55 -5.99
N VAL A 262 -9.82 11.36 -5.62
CA VAL A 262 -10.53 10.08 -5.81
C VAL A 262 -10.36 9.20 -4.58
N ILE A 263 -11.42 8.51 -4.17
CA ILE A 263 -11.39 7.42 -3.19
C ILE A 263 -12.16 6.23 -3.76
N HIS A 264 -11.54 5.05 -3.71
CA HIS A 264 -12.19 3.76 -3.88
C HIS A 264 -12.26 3.05 -2.54
N ASP A 265 -13.45 2.79 -2.04
CA ASP A 265 -13.72 2.23 -0.71
C ASP A 265 -14.33 0.83 -0.81
N PHE A 266 -13.75 -0.11 -0.08
CA PHE A 266 -14.13 -1.53 0.00
C PHE A 266 -14.46 -1.89 1.44
N PRO A 267 -15.75 -1.86 1.83
CA PRO A 267 -16.19 -2.19 3.19
C PRO A 267 -15.79 -3.59 3.62
N ASN A 268 -15.71 -4.53 2.69
CA ASN A 268 -15.21 -5.87 2.91
C ASN A 268 -13.74 -5.96 2.46
N SER A 269 -12.81 -6.11 3.40
CA SER A 269 -11.39 -6.20 3.09
C SER A 269 -11.01 -7.40 2.22
N ASN A 270 -11.80 -8.49 2.23
CA ASN A 270 -11.55 -9.66 1.39
C ASN A 270 -11.63 -9.34 -0.11
N ASP A 271 -12.33 -8.27 -0.49
CA ASP A 271 -12.44 -7.84 -1.88
C ASP A 271 -11.09 -7.32 -2.42
N CYS A 272 -10.20 -6.85 -1.54
CA CYS A 272 -8.85 -6.43 -1.86
C CYS A 272 -7.78 -7.41 -1.38
N PHE A 273 -7.95 -7.99 -0.20
CA PHE A 273 -6.98 -8.87 0.47
C PHE A 273 -7.64 -10.20 0.85
N PRO A 274 -7.71 -11.17 -0.06
CA PRO A 274 -8.33 -12.47 0.20
C PRO A 274 -7.77 -13.14 1.46
N GLY A 275 -8.65 -13.58 2.35
CA GLY A 275 -8.26 -14.25 3.60
C GLY A 275 -7.74 -13.31 4.71
N VAL A 276 -7.77 -11.99 4.52
CA VAL A 276 -7.34 -11.01 5.53
C VAL A 276 -8.51 -10.17 6.01
N GLU A 277 -8.88 -10.31 7.29
CA GLU A 277 -9.92 -9.50 7.89
C GLU A 277 -9.35 -8.16 8.39
N ILE A 278 -9.83 -7.05 7.82
CA ILE A 278 -9.56 -5.69 8.29
C ILE A 278 -10.89 -5.04 8.63
N LYS A 279 -11.15 -4.86 9.92
CA LYS A 279 -12.41 -4.27 10.40
C LYS A 279 -12.67 -2.91 9.76
N GLY A 280 -13.87 -2.74 9.19
CA GLY A 280 -14.28 -1.53 8.50
C GLY A 280 -13.82 -1.43 7.05
N GLY A 281 -13.09 -2.43 6.56
CA GLY A 281 -12.62 -2.50 5.19
C GLY A 281 -11.36 -1.67 4.91
N VAL A 282 -11.09 -1.48 3.64
CA VAL A 282 -9.94 -0.72 3.14
C VAL A 282 -10.37 0.25 2.06
N ASN A 283 -9.59 1.29 1.88
CA ASN A 283 -9.74 2.22 0.76
C ASN A 283 -8.38 2.52 0.14
N TYR A 284 -8.35 2.80 -1.15
CA TYR A 284 -7.25 3.51 -1.73
C TYR A 284 -7.72 4.86 -2.26
N PHE A 285 -6.82 5.84 -2.20
CA PHE A 285 -7.13 7.21 -2.58
C PHE A 285 -6.04 7.80 -3.47
N LEU A 286 -6.42 8.75 -4.31
CA LEU A 286 -5.53 9.62 -5.05
C LEU A 286 -5.64 11.03 -4.50
N TRP A 287 -4.52 11.53 -3.99
CA TRP A 287 -4.31 12.90 -3.62
C TRP A 287 -3.41 13.57 -4.68
N GLU A 288 -3.77 14.78 -5.09
CA GLU A 288 -3.05 15.56 -6.10
C GLU A 288 -2.72 16.94 -5.56
N LYS A 289 -1.44 17.30 -5.58
CA LYS A 289 -0.90 18.48 -4.92
C LYS A 289 -1.57 19.81 -5.30
N HIS A 290 -1.93 19.96 -6.55
CA HIS A 290 -2.49 21.20 -7.10
C HIS A 290 -4.00 21.09 -7.36
N TYR A 291 -4.61 20.00 -6.98
CA TYR A 291 -6.05 19.83 -7.03
C TYR A 291 -6.70 20.58 -5.86
N GLU A 292 -7.79 21.27 -6.15
CA GLU A 292 -8.66 21.86 -5.13
C GLU A 292 -10.10 21.68 -5.61
N GLY A 293 -10.77 20.66 -5.09
CA GLY A 293 -12.09 20.32 -5.61
C GLY A 293 -12.82 19.25 -4.82
N LYS A 294 -13.85 18.71 -5.45
CA LYS A 294 -14.67 17.65 -4.89
C LYS A 294 -13.99 16.30 -5.09
N CYS A 295 -14.10 15.42 -4.10
CA CYS A 295 -13.66 14.05 -4.19
C CYS A 295 -14.68 13.20 -4.96
N ALA A 296 -14.22 12.42 -5.94
CA ALA A 296 -14.97 11.33 -6.54
C ALA A 296 -14.85 10.10 -5.63
N TYR A 297 -15.95 9.77 -4.96
CA TYR A 297 -15.99 8.64 -4.02
C TYR A 297 -16.74 7.46 -4.65
N TYR A 298 -16.08 6.30 -4.66
CA TYR A 298 -16.58 5.06 -5.23
C TYR A 298 -16.68 3.98 -4.14
N LEU A 299 -17.90 3.52 -3.85
CA LEU A 299 -18.17 2.42 -2.93
C LEU A 299 -18.27 1.11 -3.71
N HIS A 300 -17.47 0.12 -3.36
CA HIS A 300 -17.44 -1.20 -4.01
C HIS A 300 -18.05 -2.27 -3.12
N GLN A 301 -18.76 -3.22 -3.73
CA GLN A 301 -19.23 -4.44 -3.06
C GLN A 301 -18.19 -5.56 -3.18
N ASP A 302 -17.51 -5.60 -4.31
CA ASP A 302 -16.33 -6.41 -4.57
C ASP A 302 -15.37 -5.60 -5.47
N ALA A 303 -14.19 -6.14 -5.76
CA ALA A 303 -13.18 -5.40 -6.51
C ALA A 303 -13.60 -5.05 -7.95
N ASN A 304 -14.59 -5.75 -8.50
CA ASN A 304 -15.05 -5.59 -9.89
C ASN A 304 -16.44 -4.94 -9.96
N LYS A 305 -17.11 -4.75 -8.81
CA LYS A 305 -18.48 -4.27 -8.78
C LYS A 305 -18.58 -2.96 -8.01
N LEU A 306 -18.68 -1.87 -8.76
CA LEU A 306 -19.07 -0.57 -8.22
C LEU A 306 -20.55 -0.62 -7.80
N VAL A 307 -20.84 -0.29 -6.54
CA VAL A 307 -22.22 -0.25 -6.02
C VAL A 307 -22.79 1.16 -6.09
N GLN A 308 -22.00 2.14 -5.65
CA GLN A 308 -22.43 3.53 -5.55
C GLN A 308 -21.26 4.46 -5.86
N SER A 309 -21.57 5.63 -6.38
CA SER A 309 -20.60 6.70 -6.57
C SER A 309 -21.21 8.06 -6.20
N ASN A 310 -20.36 8.94 -5.70
CA ASN A 310 -20.72 10.32 -5.39
C ASN A 310 -19.56 11.26 -5.69
N VAL A 311 -19.87 12.50 -6.05
CA VAL A 311 -18.87 13.56 -6.22
C VAL A 311 -19.19 14.70 -5.27
N GLY A 312 -18.42 14.83 -4.21
CA GLY A 312 -18.68 15.80 -3.14
C GLY A 312 -17.46 16.03 -2.27
N TYR A 313 -17.52 17.01 -1.38
CA TYR A 313 -16.51 17.16 -0.34
C TYR A 313 -16.63 16.04 0.68
N LEU A 314 -15.52 15.50 1.19
CA LEU A 314 -15.54 14.40 2.16
C LEU A 314 -16.30 14.77 3.45
N ASN A 315 -16.17 16.01 3.90
CA ASN A 315 -16.88 16.58 5.04
C ASN A 315 -18.11 17.40 4.62
N SER A 316 -18.77 17.05 3.51
CA SER A 316 -19.90 17.82 2.95
C SER A 316 -21.03 18.01 3.93
N SER A 317 -21.25 17.01 4.79
CA SER A 317 -22.27 17.07 5.83
C SER A 317 -21.82 17.77 7.12
N ASN A 318 -20.55 18.24 7.21
CA ASN A 318 -19.94 18.76 8.44
C ASN A 318 -20.20 17.85 9.67
N SER A 319 -20.36 16.54 9.41
CA SER A 319 -20.61 15.52 10.42
C SER A 319 -19.33 15.06 11.12
N GLY A 320 -18.18 15.46 10.58
CA GLY A 320 -16.87 15.02 11.04
C GLY A 320 -16.53 13.57 10.68
N ILE A 321 -17.34 12.93 9.84
CA ILE A 321 -17.13 11.57 9.32
C ILE A 321 -17.42 11.54 7.82
N VAL A 322 -16.88 10.52 7.12
CA VAL A 322 -17.28 10.20 5.75
C VAL A 322 -18.57 9.37 5.78
N ILE A 323 -19.61 9.87 5.13
CA ILE A 323 -20.84 9.10 4.94
C ILE A 323 -20.63 8.19 3.73
N ARG A 324 -20.37 6.91 3.99
CA ARG A 324 -20.00 5.93 2.98
C ARG A 324 -21.17 5.50 2.08
N ASP A 325 -22.40 5.54 2.58
CA ASP A 325 -23.59 5.22 1.80
C ASP A 325 -24.18 6.47 1.17
N VAL A 326 -24.26 6.49 -0.16
CA VAL A 326 -24.76 7.63 -0.95
C VAL A 326 -26.22 7.95 -0.66
N ASN A 327 -27.05 6.94 -0.36
CA ASN A 327 -28.46 7.16 -0.01
C ASN A 327 -28.58 7.89 1.32
N SER A 328 -27.80 7.48 2.32
CA SER A 328 -27.73 8.15 3.62
C SER A 328 -27.26 9.60 3.48
N LEU A 329 -26.27 9.86 2.62
CA LEU A 329 -25.79 11.20 2.33
C LEU A 329 -26.92 12.09 1.77
N SER A 330 -27.70 11.56 0.80
CA SER A 330 -28.83 12.31 0.21
C SER A 330 -29.93 12.66 1.22
N ILE A 331 -30.15 11.78 2.21
CA ILE A 331 -31.12 12.04 3.30
C ILE A 331 -30.61 13.16 4.20
N ILE A 332 -29.33 13.09 4.60
CA ILE A 332 -28.73 14.13 5.47
C ILE A 332 -28.73 15.50 4.78
N GLU A 333 -28.42 15.55 3.49
CA GLU A 333 -28.46 16.79 2.72
C GLU A 333 -29.88 17.38 2.65
N LYS A 334 -30.90 16.54 2.51
CA LYS A 334 -32.30 17.00 2.55
C LYS A 334 -32.68 17.56 3.92
N ILE A 335 -32.33 16.88 5.01
CA ILE A 335 -32.60 17.34 6.39
C ILE A 335 -31.90 18.69 6.60
N ARG A 336 -30.66 18.87 6.17
CA ARG A 336 -29.91 20.12 6.33
C ARG A 336 -30.50 21.31 5.56
N LYS A 337 -31.10 21.05 4.40
CA LYS A 337 -31.80 22.10 3.66
C LYS A 337 -33.00 22.64 4.44
N VAL A 338 -33.62 21.83 5.29
CA VAL A 338 -34.79 22.22 6.13
C VAL A 338 -34.31 22.82 7.45
N GLU A 339 -33.28 22.23 8.07
CA GLU A 339 -32.75 22.67 9.36
C GLU A 339 -31.23 22.54 9.39
N SER A 340 -30.50 23.65 9.16
CA SER A 340 -29.05 23.67 9.06
C SER A 340 -28.33 23.14 10.32
N ASP A 341 -28.94 23.35 11.49
CA ASP A 341 -28.38 23.01 12.79
C ASP A 341 -28.90 21.70 13.37
N TYR A 342 -29.62 20.90 12.55
CA TYR A 342 -30.30 19.68 13.03
C TYR A 342 -29.34 18.71 13.74
N ILE A 343 -28.18 18.48 13.18
CA ILE A 343 -27.18 17.55 13.74
C ILE A 343 -26.62 18.08 15.07
N SER A 344 -26.32 19.37 15.17
CA SER A 344 -25.80 19.96 16.41
C SER A 344 -26.85 20.04 17.54
N LYS A 345 -28.09 20.30 17.18
CA LYS A 345 -29.19 20.38 18.14
C LYS A 345 -29.71 19.01 18.57
N ASN A 346 -29.66 18.01 17.70
CA ASN A 346 -30.19 16.67 17.91
C ASN A 346 -29.10 15.59 17.88
N SER A 347 -27.90 15.91 18.34
CA SER A 347 -26.81 14.95 18.40
C SER A 347 -27.14 13.77 19.28
N PHE A 348 -27.33 12.60 18.66
CA PHE A 348 -27.66 11.37 19.38
C PHE A 348 -26.56 10.97 20.36
N SER A 349 -25.33 11.38 20.10
CA SER A 349 -24.19 11.17 20.99
C SER A 349 -24.35 11.85 22.35
N ASN A 350 -25.16 12.93 22.44
CA ASN A 350 -25.46 13.61 23.70
C ASN A 350 -26.57 12.89 24.50
N LEU A 351 -27.28 11.96 23.85
CA LEU A 351 -28.39 11.21 24.46
C LEU A 351 -28.03 9.79 24.81
N VAL A 352 -26.90 9.31 24.32
CA VAL A 352 -26.38 7.93 24.53
C VAL A 352 -25.12 8.02 25.38
N SER A 353 -25.14 7.45 26.58
CA SER A 353 -23.94 7.29 27.38
C SER A 353 -22.93 6.43 26.61
N PRO A 354 -21.65 6.82 26.51
CA PRO A 354 -20.65 5.93 26.00
C PRO A 354 -20.68 4.64 26.81
N LYS A 355 -20.63 3.49 26.15
CA LYS A 355 -20.43 2.23 26.87
C LYS A 355 -19.11 2.30 27.61
N ASP A 356 -19.18 2.11 28.93
CA ASP A 356 -18.02 1.88 29.79
C ASP A 356 -17.22 0.64 29.34
#